data_8b4006d6b51f28c9ca6845f7324eb69f
#
_entry.id   8b4006d6b51f28c9ca6845f7324eb69f
#
_cell.length_a   1.000
_cell.length_b   1.000
_cell.length_c   1.000
_cell.angle_alpha   90.00
_cell.angle_beta   90.00
_cell.angle_gamma   90.00
#
_symmetry.space_group_name_H-M   'P 1'
#
loop_
_entity.id
_entity.type
_entity.pdbx_description
1 polymer ?
#
loop_
_entity_poly.entity_id
_entity_poly.type
_entity_poly.pdbx_seq_one_letter_code
_entity_poly.pdbx_strand_id
1 'polypeptide(L)'
;MAREVLDSRGNPTVEAEVHTSSGISGRAIAPSGASTGSAEAFELRDTADARYDGRGVRQAVANVDSKIAPALKGYETSDQRGIDQRLIELDGSRDKRNLGGNAILAVSLASARAAAATRRVPLYRHLHELYQQLDSSAPPPRVPLPMVNMISGGLHAGGNLDFQDFLIQPIGAESYADGLEWIVRIYRRLGTLLSGAGYEGRLVGDEGGYGPRLKSNVEAVEFLIRAIEAANLRPGRDVTIALDVASTHFFDGRNYRLIATGEQRLSSDEMIEVMADLVDRFPIKSIEDPLAEDDWRGWKRLTSRLGKRTRLVGDDLFATNVERLQRGIRDHAANSILIKLNQIGTLSETLQTVFVARQAGYGYVVSARSGETEDTTIADLAVATAAEHIKIGSVVRSERLAKYNRLLRIAEEIERPS
;
A
#
# COMPACT_ATOMS: atom_id res chain seq x y z
N MET A 1 -9.52 24.36 4.30
CA MET A 1 -8.15 24.92 4.43
C MET A 1 -7.13 23.81 4.30
N ALA A 2 -5.91 24.12 3.87
CA ALA A 2 -4.85 23.13 3.78
C ALA A 2 -3.54 23.66 4.36
N ARG A 3 -2.60 22.75 4.62
CA ARG A 3 -1.25 23.11 5.09
C ARG A 3 -0.22 22.07 4.61
N GLU A 4 1.04 22.54 4.59
CA GLU A 4 2.20 21.69 4.37
C GLU A 4 2.57 21.03 5.70
N VAL A 5 2.65 19.68 5.73
CA VAL A 5 3.10 18.89 6.87
C VAL A 5 4.21 17.94 6.40
N LEU A 6 4.88 17.22 7.32
CA LEU A 6 5.97 16.31 6.96
C LEU A 6 5.51 14.85 6.97
N ASP A 7 6.01 14.09 5.99
CA ASP A 7 5.89 12.64 5.95
C ASP A 7 7.01 11.96 6.79
N SER A 8 6.98 10.63 6.88
CA SER A 8 7.94 9.81 7.64
C SER A 8 9.38 9.88 7.13
N ARG A 9 9.61 10.46 5.96
CA ARG A 9 10.94 10.68 5.37
C ARG A 9 11.39 12.13 5.51
N GLY A 10 10.60 12.99 6.19
CA GLY A 10 10.86 14.40 6.33
C GLY A 10 10.56 15.23 5.08
N ASN A 11 9.86 14.66 4.10
CA ASN A 11 9.42 15.41 2.92
C ASN A 11 8.05 16.06 3.20
N PRO A 12 7.82 17.29 2.67
CA PRO A 12 6.52 17.92 2.75
C PRO A 12 5.43 17.10 2.04
N THR A 13 4.23 17.12 2.61
CA THR A 13 3.00 16.62 1.98
C THR A 13 1.81 17.50 2.36
N VAL A 14 0.64 17.24 1.76
CA VAL A 14 -0.57 18.05 1.93
C VAL A 14 -1.46 17.45 3.02
N GLU A 15 -1.78 18.27 4.02
CA GLU A 15 -2.90 18.04 4.93
C GLU A 15 -4.05 18.97 4.53
N ALA A 16 -5.27 18.42 4.39
CA ALA A 16 -6.49 19.19 4.21
C ALA A 16 -7.43 19.04 5.39
N GLU A 17 -8.18 20.10 5.69
CA GLU A 17 -9.22 20.14 6.71
C GLU A 17 -10.51 20.70 6.11
N VAL A 18 -11.59 19.92 6.18
CA VAL A 18 -12.93 20.27 5.73
C VAL A 18 -13.77 20.62 6.95
N HIS A 19 -14.38 21.82 6.93
CA HIS A 19 -15.28 22.30 7.96
C HIS A 19 -16.73 22.32 7.44
N THR A 20 -17.64 21.75 8.20
CA THR A 20 -19.09 21.78 7.91
C THR A 20 -19.74 23.01 8.51
N SER A 21 -20.92 23.38 8.03
CA SER A 21 -21.75 24.46 8.60
C SER A 21 -22.18 24.19 10.04
N SER A 22 -22.19 22.93 10.48
CA SER A 22 -22.48 22.53 11.86
C SER A 22 -21.28 22.66 12.83
N GLY A 23 -20.11 23.13 12.35
CA GLY A 23 -18.90 23.27 13.16
C GLY A 23 -18.08 21.97 13.32
N ILE A 24 -18.49 20.89 12.68
CA ILE A 24 -17.71 19.61 12.67
C ILE A 24 -16.64 19.70 11.59
N SER A 25 -15.46 19.13 11.86
CA SER A 25 -14.39 19.06 10.88
C SER A 25 -13.88 17.64 10.64
N GLY A 26 -13.35 17.43 9.44
CA GLY A 26 -12.59 16.24 9.08
C GLY A 26 -11.24 16.63 8.52
N ARG A 27 -10.18 15.90 8.90
CA ARG A 27 -8.80 16.18 8.50
C ARG A 27 -8.15 14.93 7.95
N ALA A 28 -7.41 15.05 6.85
CA ALA A 28 -6.65 13.95 6.25
C ALA A 28 -5.35 14.43 5.64
N ILE A 29 -4.37 13.51 5.56
CA ILE A 29 -3.04 13.77 5.02
C ILE A 29 -2.79 12.82 3.85
N ALA A 30 -2.32 13.35 2.72
CA ALA A 30 -1.94 12.51 1.58
C ALA A 30 -0.57 11.86 1.82
N PRO A 31 -0.41 10.53 1.64
CA PRO A 31 0.90 9.87 1.67
C PRO A 31 1.68 10.13 0.38
N SER A 32 2.99 9.81 0.39
CA SER A 32 3.90 10.03 -0.74
C SER A 32 4.75 8.79 -1.05
N GLY A 33 4.86 8.39 -2.31
CA GLY A 33 5.71 7.27 -2.74
C GLY A 33 7.19 7.65 -2.87
N ALA A 34 8.10 6.67 -2.68
CA ALA A 34 9.50 6.77 -3.11
C ALA A 34 9.64 6.34 -4.57
N SER A 35 8.98 5.24 -4.92
CA SER A 35 8.78 4.78 -6.28
C SER A 35 7.39 5.20 -6.75
N THR A 36 7.27 5.61 -8.01
CA THR A 36 5.99 5.95 -8.62
C THR A 36 5.89 5.24 -9.96
N GLY A 37 4.83 4.45 -10.14
CA GLY A 37 4.48 3.87 -11.42
C GLY A 37 4.12 4.96 -12.44
N SER A 38 4.36 4.69 -13.72
CA SER A 38 4.13 5.67 -14.80
C SER A 38 2.66 6.10 -14.95
N ALA A 39 1.73 5.33 -14.38
CA ALA A 39 0.29 5.57 -14.49
C ALA A 39 -0.35 6.18 -13.22
N GLU A 40 0.46 6.60 -12.24
CA GLU A 40 -0.05 7.21 -11.00
C GLU A 40 -0.54 8.65 -11.21
N ALA A 41 -1.47 9.08 -10.35
CA ALA A 41 -1.86 10.48 -10.23
C ALA A 41 -0.64 11.36 -9.86
N PHE A 42 -0.54 12.52 -10.51
CA PHE A 42 0.62 13.39 -10.36
C PHE A 42 0.69 14.04 -8.98
N GLU A 43 1.77 13.78 -8.26
CA GLU A 43 2.07 14.46 -7.01
C GLU A 43 2.67 15.84 -7.31
N LEU A 44 1.91 16.92 -7.07
CA LEU A 44 2.35 18.27 -7.36
C LEU A 44 3.38 18.74 -6.33
N ARG A 45 4.58 19.08 -6.82
CA ARG A 45 5.74 19.53 -6.04
C ARG A 45 6.27 20.86 -6.57
N ASP A 46 6.84 21.66 -5.69
CA ASP A 46 7.40 23.00 -5.99
C ASP A 46 8.84 22.86 -6.51
N THR A 47 9.04 22.15 -7.61
CA THR A 47 10.36 21.78 -8.14
C THR A 47 11.27 22.96 -8.48
N ALA A 48 10.72 24.15 -8.68
CA ALA A 48 11.47 25.38 -8.94
C ALA A 48 11.85 26.16 -7.67
N ASP A 49 11.34 25.74 -6.48
CA ASP A 49 11.64 26.37 -5.19
C ASP A 49 12.79 25.65 -4.49
N ALA A 50 13.75 26.42 -3.96
CA ALA A 50 14.86 25.84 -3.19
C ALA A 50 14.43 25.26 -1.82
N ARG A 51 13.23 25.58 -1.34
CA ARG A 51 12.71 24.98 -0.10
C ARG A 51 12.56 23.47 -0.25
N TYR A 52 13.03 22.74 0.77
CA TYR A 52 13.02 21.29 0.78
C TYR A 52 13.62 20.66 -0.49
N ASP A 53 14.63 21.30 -1.08
CA ASP A 53 15.30 20.85 -2.31
C ASP A 53 14.32 20.57 -3.48
N GLY A 54 13.33 21.46 -3.66
CA GLY A 54 12.29 21.34 -4.70
C GLY A 54 11.16 20.35 -4.37
N ARG A 55 11.10 19.85 -3.12
CA ARG A 55 10.07 18.87 -2.69
C ARG A 55 8.90 19.52 -1.97
N GLY A 56 8.83 20.86 -1.87
CA GLY A 56 7.73 21.60 -1.27
C GLY A 56 6.39 21.30 -1.93
N VAL A 57 5.27 21.60 -1.24
CA VAL A 57 3.90 21.40 -1.75
C VAL A 57 3.01 22.64 -1.57
N ARG A 58 3.63 23.83 -1.48
CA ARG A 58 2.89 25.09 -1.32
C ARG A 58 1.90 25.37 -2.43
N GLN A 59 2.25 25.01 -3.68
CA GLN A 59 1.35 25.19 -4.82
C GLN A 59 0.12 24.28 -4.69
N ALA A 60 0.30 23.02 -4.27
CA ALA A 60 -0.80 22.09 -3.99
C ALA A 60 -1.69 22.63 -2.86
N VAL A 61 -1.10 23.14 -1.76
CA VAL A 61 -1.82 23.80 -0.66
C VAL A 61 -2.60 25.02 -1.17
N ALA A 62 -1.97 25.91 -1.94
CA ALA A 62 -2.63 27.08 -2.53
C ALA A 62 -3.79 26.69 -3.46
N ASN A 63 -3.68 25.59 -4.23
CA ASN A 63 -4.76 25.08 -5.06
C ASN A 63 -5.96 24.62 -4.21
N VAL A 64 -5.73 24.03 -3.03
CA VAL A 64 -6.82 23.67 -2.11
C VAL A 64 -7.56 24.94 -1.66
N ASP A 65 -6.85 25.95 -1.18
CA ASP A 65 -7.47 27.13 -0.58
C ASP A 65 -8.09 28.06 -1.62
N SER A 66 -7.45 28.24 -2.78
CA SER A 66 -7.86 29.23 -3.79
C SER A 66 -8.79 28.69 -4.89
N LYS A 67 -8.75 27.39 -5.17
CA LYS A 67 -9.53 26.78 -6.27
C LYS A 67 -10.52 25.74 -5.75
N ILE A 68 -10.06 24.76 -4.96
CA ILE A 68 -10.90 23.65 -4.50
C ILE A 68 -11.91 24.13 -3.47
N ALA A 69 -11.50 24.87 -2.44
CA ALA A 69 -12.40 25.31 -1.38
C ALA A 69 -13.58 26.17 -1.90
N PRO A 70 -13.37 27.17 -2.77
CA PRO A 70 -14.49 27.89 -3.38
C PRO A 70 -15.41 27.01 -4.21
N ALA A 71 -14.86 26.03 -4.97
CA ALA A 71 -15.62 25.14 -5.84
C ALA A 71 -16.47 24.11 -5.09
N LEU A 72 -16.11 23.77 -3.85
CA LEU A 72 -16.83 22.84 -2.99
C LEU A 72 -17.72 23.53 -1.94
N LYS A 73 -17.74 24.84 -1.89
CA LYS A 73 -18.57 25.59 -0.92
C LYS A 73 -20.05 25.26 -1.11
N GLY A 74 -20.67 24.76 -0.05
CA GLY A 74 -22.10 24.39 -0.06
C GLY A 74 -22.35 22.94 -0.50
N TYR A 75 -21.33 22.15 -0.82
CA TYR A 75 -21.51 20.73 -1.04
C TYR A 75 -21.80 20.00 0.27
N GLU A 76 -22.68 19.00 0.19
CA GLU A 76 -22.94 18.10 1.31
C GLU A 76 -21.80 17.10 1.45
N THR A 77 -21.21 17.01 2.66
CA THR A 77 -20.08 16.08 2.90
C THR A 77 -20.46 14.61 2.76
N SER A 78 -21.76 14.28 2.83
CA SER A 78 -22.27 12.93 2.60
C SER A 78 -22.28 12.52 1.12
N ASP A 79 -22.21 13.49 0.19
CA ASP A 79 -22.12 13.22 -1.26
C ASP A 79 -20.65 13.07 -1.70
N GLN A 80 -19.99 12.02 -1.21
CA GLN A 80 -18.57 11.75 -1.54
C GLN A 80 -18.34 11.67 -3.05
N ARG A 81 -19.26 11.04 -3.78
CA ARG A 81 -19.14 10.87 -5.23
C ARG A 81 -19.24 12.20 -5.97
N GLY A 82 -20.16 13.07 -5.57
CA GLY A 82 -20.30 14.40 -6.15
C GLY A 82 -19.10 15.28 -5.84
N ILE A 83 -18.52 15.21 -4.63
CA ILE A 83 -17.31 15.91 -4.25
C ILE A 83 -16.12 15.45 -5.12
N ASP A 84 -15.87 14.15 -5.20
CA ASP A 84 -14.75 13.60 -5.94
C ASP A 84 -14.87 13.87 -7.45
N GLN A 85 -16.08 13.76 -8.01
CA GLN A 85 -16.36 14.12 -9.40
C GLN A 85 -16.06 15.61 -9.65
N ARG A 86 -16.46 16.49 -8.74
CA ARG A 86 -16.18 17.93 -8.86
C ARG A 86 -14.68 18.22 -8.81
N LEU A 87 -13.92 17.51 -7.97
CA LEU A 87 -12.45 17.62 -7.90
C LEU A 87 -11.79 17.21 -9.23
N ILE A 88 -12.24 16.09 -9.82
CA ILE A 88 -11.74 15.60 -11.11
C ILE A 88 -12.03 16.59 -12.23
N GLU A 89 -13.27 17.11 -12.31
CA GLU A 89 -13.67 18.11 -13.30
C GLU A 89 -12.92 19.42 -13.18
N LEU A 90 -12.67 19.87 -11.93
CA LEU A 90 -11.93 21.09 -11.65
C LEU A 90 -10.46 20.98 -12.06
N ASP A 91 -9.85 19.81 -11.91
CA ASP A 91 -8.51 19.54 -12.40
C ASP A 91 -8.47 19.45 -13.91
N GLY A 92 -9.38 18.72 -14.54
CA GLY A 92 -9.55 18.58 -15.98
C GLY A 92 -8.44 17.83 -16.71
N SER A 93 -7.40 17.34 -16.00
CA SER A 93 -6.34 16.50 -16.57
C SER A 93 -6.54 15.03 -16.19
N ARG A 94 -5.99 14.11 -17.02
CA ARG A 94 -6.13 12.67 -16.79
C ARG A 94 -5.43 12.20 -15.50
N ASP A 95 -4.29 12.78 -15.20
CA ASP A 95 -3.41 12.42 -14.09
C ASP A 95 -3.43 13.41 -12.92
N LYS A 96 -4.42 14.32 -12.90
CA LYS A 96 -4.62 15.30 -11.81
C LYS A 96 -3.44 16.27 -11.61
N ARG A 97 -2.71 16.61 -12.68
CA ARG A 97 -1.51 17.46 -12.60
C ARG A 97 -1.79 18.94 -12.40
N ASN A 98 -3.00 19.43 -12.70
CA ASN A 98 -3.31 20.87 -12.63
C ASN A 98 -3.56 21.34 -11.19
N LEU A 99 -4.19 20.52 -10.36
CA LEU A 99 -4.40 20.79 -8.93
C LEU A 99 -3.41 20.04 -8.05
N GLY A 100 -2.97 18.85 -8.49
CA GLY A 100 -2.16 17.90 -7.77
C GLY A 100 -3.00 16.76 -7.18
N GLY A 101 -2.64 15.50 -7.48
CA GLY A 101 -3.28 14.32 -6.91
C GLY A 101 -3.21 14.30 -5.38
N ASN A 102 -2.13 14.83 -4.79
CA ASN A 102 -1.97 15.00 -3.34
C ASN A 102 -2.98 16.01 -2.74
N ALA A 103 -3.23 17.13 -3.40
CA ALA A 103 -4.23 18.12 -2.99
C ALA A 103 -5.65 17.54 -3.07
N ILE A 104 -5.97 16.90 -4.19
CA ILE A 104 -7.27 16.27 -4.44
C ILE A 104 -7.53 15.18 -3.42
N LEU A 105 -6.58 14.27 -3.20
CA LEU A 105 -6.74 13.17 -2.25
C LEU A 105 -6.94 13.67 -0.82
N ALA A 106 -6.14 14.62 -0.36
CA ALA A 106 -6.26 15.15 0.99
C ALA A 106 -7.68 15.71 1.24
N VAL A 107 -8.26 16.44 0.28
CA VAL A 107 -9.63 16.97 0.38
C VAL A 107 -10.67 15.85 0.30
N SER A 108 -10.54 14.90 -0.61
CA SER A 108 -11.45 13.75 -0.75
C SER A 108 -11.58 12.99 0.57
N LEU A 109 -10.44 12.65 1.21
CA LEU A 109 -10.42 11.92 2.47
C LEU A 109 -10.89 12.77 3.66
N ALA A 110 -10.54 14.06 3.70
CA ALA A 110 -11.01 14.97 4.73
C ALA A 110 -12.54 15.12 4.69
N SER A 111 -13.14 15.12 3.49
CA SER A 111 -14.60 15.15 3.30
C SER A 111 -15.28 13.90 3.86
N ALA A 112 -14.74 12.70 3.56
CA ALA A 112 -15.25 11.45 4.12
C ALA A 112 -15.17 11.42 5.65
N ARG A 113 -14.07 11.92 6.24
CA ARG A 113 -13.93 12.05 7.69
C ARG A 113 -14.92 13.03 8.31
N ALA A 114 -15.15 14.19 7.66
CA ALA A 114 -16.16 15.15 8.10
C ALA A 114 -17.56 14.55 8.04
N ALA A 115 -17.89 13.80 6.99
CA ALA A 115 -19.16 13.08 6.86
C ALA A 115 -19.36 12.04 7.97
N ALA A 116 -18.37 11.20 8.22
CA ALA A 116 -18.41 10.20 9.28
C ALA A 116 -18.61 10.85 10.66
N ALA A 117 -17.84 11.92 10.94
CA ALA A 117 -17.93 12.67 12.19
C ALA A 117 -19.30 13.35 12.37
N THR A 118 -19.86 13.96 11.31
CA THR A 118 -21.20 14.57 11.32
C THR A 118 -22.29 13.54 11.65
N ARG A 119 -22.15 12.34 11.12
CA ARG A 119 -23.06 11.21 11.37
C ARG A 119 -22.78 10.48 12.69
N ARG A 120 -21.70 10.82 13.38
CA ARG A 120 -21.24 10.15 14.61
C ARG A 120 -21.04 8.65 14.44
N VAL A 121 -20.51 8.23 13.29
CA VAL A 121 -20.18 6.84 13.01
C VAL A 121 -18.67 6.69 12.83
N PRO A 122 -18.07 5.52 13.13
CA PRO A 122 -16.67 5.23 12.81
C PRO A 122 -16.42 5.37 11.30
N LEU A 123 -15.22 5.82 10.91
CA LEU A 123 -14.89 6.04 9.50
C LEU A 123 -15.06 4.76 8.68
N TYR A 124 -14.62 3.59 9.17
CA TYR A 124 -14.76 2.34 8.42
C TYR A 124 -16.22 1.98 8.11
N ARG A 125 -17.19 2.32 8.99
CA ARG A 125 -18.62 2.11 8.74
C ARG A 125 -19.14 3.04 7.64
N HIS A 126 -18.77 4.31 7.69
CA HIS A 126 -19.12 5.28 6.65
C HIS A 126 -18.55 4.86 5.29
N LEU A 127 -17.27 4.47 5.23
CA LEU A 127 -16.64 3.97 4.01
C LEU A 127 -17.29 2.69 3.49
N HIS A 128 -17.73 1.79 4.39
CA HIS A 128 -18.45 0.60 4.00
C HIS A 128 -19.80 0.91 3.35
N GLU A 129 -20.54 1.85 3.88
CA GLU A 129 -21.82 2.31 3.28
C GLU A 129 -21.59 2.93 1.89
N LEU A 130 -20.53 3.73 1.71
CA LEU A 130 -20.16 4.23 0.38
C LEU A 130 -19.82 3.09 -0.58
N TYR A 131 -19.09 2.07 -0.10
CA TYR A 131 -18.77 0.90 -0.90
C TYR A 131 -20.03 0.07 -1.24
N GLN A 132 -20.96 -0.10 -0.32
CA GLN A 132 -22.23 -0.80 -0.57
C GLN A 132 -23.12 -0.10 -1.63
N GLN A 133 -22.98 1.20 -1.84
CA GLN A 133 -23.64 1.91 -2.94
C GLN A 133 -23.14 1.47 -4.33
N LEU A 134 -21.89 0.99 -4.41
CA LEU A 134 -21.29 0.42 -5.63
C LEU A 134 -21.54 -1.09 -5.74
N ASP A 135 -21.51 -1.79 -4.61
CA ASP A 135 -21.61 -3.24 -4.53
C ASP A 135 -22.56 -3.65 -3.40
N SER A 136 -23.84 -3.83 -3.75
CA SER A 136 -24.85 -4.28 -2.79
C SER A 136 -24.57 -5.67 -2.19
N SER A 137 -23.65 -6.44 -2.80
CA SER A 137 -23.20 -7.73 -2.31
C SER A 137 -21.88 -7.64 -1.51
N ALA A 138 -21.42 -6.43 -1.16
CA ALA A 138 -20.22 -6.25 -0.37
C ALA A 138 -20.31 -7.02 0.96
N PRO A 139 -19.27 -7.80 1.31
CA PRO A 139 -19.27 -8.52 2.59
C PRO A 139 -19.18 -7.53 3.74
N PRO A 140 -19.65 -7.92 4.95
CA PRO A 140 -19.57 -7.06 6.12
C PRO A 140 -18.11 -6.67 6.42
N PRO A 141 -17.88 -5.52 7.07
CA PRO A 141 -16.56 -5.09 7.48
C PRO A 141 -15.83 -6.16 8.29
N ARG A 142 -14.58 -6.40 7.95
CA ARG A 142 -13.71 -7.33 8.71
C ARG A 142 -12.28 -6.81 8.76
N VAL A 143 -11.57 -7.16 9.81
CA VAL A 143 -10.15 -6.82 9.96
C VAL A 143 -9.32 -7.63 8.96
N PRO A 144 -8.47 -6.98 8.13
CA PRO A 144 -7.63 -7.68 7.17
C PRO A 144 -6.45 -8.38 7.84
N LEU A 145 -5.94 -9.43 7.19
CA LEU A 145 -4.68 -10.06 7.61
C LEU A 145 -3.50 -9.14 7.25
N PRO A 146 -2.61 -8.80 8.19
CA PRO A 146 -1.47 -7.95 7.89
C PRO A 146 -0.37 -8.69 7.10
N MET A 147 0.18 -8.02 6.09
CA MET A 147 1.42 -8.37 5.40
C MET A 147 2.51 -7.44 5.91
N VAL A 148 3.45 -7.95 6.69
CA VAL A 148 4.36 -7.13 7.49
C VAL A 148 5.78 -7.25 7.00
N ASN A 149 6.37 -6.10 6.64
CA ASN A 149 7.75 -6.01 6.18
C ASN A 149 8.73 -6.35 7.31
N MET A 150 9.59 -7.32 7.08
CA MET A 150 10.61 -7.79 8.03
C MET A 150 12.02 -7.43 7.60
N ILE A 151 12.31 -7.58 6.29
CA ILE A 151 13.60 -7.21 5.69
C ILE A 151 13.30 -6.31 4.50
N SER A 152 13.95 -5.15 4.47
CA SER A 152 13.90 -4.19 3.37
C SER A 152 15.15 -4.29 2.50
N GLY A 153 14.95 -4.21 1.20
CA GLY A 153 15.97 -4.12 0.18
C GLY A 153 15.63 -3.03 -0.84
N GLY A 154 16.11 -3.16 -2.06
CA GLY A 154 15.80 -2.27 -3.17
C GLY A 154 15.91 -0.79 -2.80
N LEU A 155 14.95 0.00 -3.24
CA LEU A 155 14.89 1.44 -2.94
C LEU A 155 14.59 1.74 -1.46
N HIS A 156 13.98 0.81 -0.72
CA HIS A 156 13.64 1.00 0.70
C HIS A 156 14.84 0.90 1.65
N ALA A 157 15.98 0.34 1.19
CA ALA A 157 17.18 0.16 2.00
C ALA A 157 18.50 0.41 1.23
N GLY A 158 18.46 1.33 0.26
CA GLY A 158 19.68 1.79 -0.45
C GLY A 158 20.34 0.74 -1.35
N GLY A 159 19.56 -0.20 -1.92
CA GLY A 159 20.02 -1.18 -2.89
C GLY A 159 20.88 -2.30 -2.29
N ASN A 160 20.68 -2.63 -1.03
CA ASN A 160 21.39 -3.71 -0.33
C ASN A 160 21.01 -5.13 -0.79
N LEU A 161 19.81 -5.28 -1.38
CA LEU A 161 19.23 -6.46 -2.01
C LEU A 161 18.53 -6.05 -3.31
N ASP A 162 18.26 -6.98 -4.23
CA ASP A 162 17.53 -6.67 -5.47
C ASP A 162 16.02 -6.55 -5.22
N PHE A 163 15.43 -7.47 -4.43
CA PHE A 163 14.02 -7.42 -4.07
C PHE A 163 13.77 -6.37 -2.99
N GLN A 164 12.63 -5.70 -3.07
CA GLN A 164 12.35 -4.53 -2.27
C GLN A 164 11.94 -4.85 -0.83
N ASP A 165 11.02 -5.84 -0.63
CA ASP A 165 10.58 -6.22 0.72
C ASP A 165 10.32 -7.72 0.84
N PHE A 166 10.68 -8.24 2.02
CA PHE A 166 10.43 -9.61 2.45
C PHE A 166 9.48 -9.56 3.65
N LEU A 167 8.26 -10.05 3.44
CA LEU A 167 7.15 -9.88 4.37
C LEU A 167 6.70 -11.21 4.96
N ILE A 168 6.00 -11.14 6.10
CA ILE A 168 5.31 -12.29 6.70
C ILE A 168 3.81 -12.03 6.83
N GLN A 169 3.05 -13.14 6.89
CA GLN A 169 1.59 -13.14 7.08
C GLN A 169 1.24 -14.16 8.16
N PRO A 170 0.67 -13.77 9.32
CA PRO A 170 0.34 -14.67 10.44
C PRO A 170 -0.99 -15.40 10.18
N ILE A 171 -1.04 -16.29 9.19
CA ILE A 171 -2.26 -16.95 8.71
C ILE A 171 -2.93 -17.89 9.71
N GLY A 172 -2.17 -18.40 10.69
CA GLY A 172 -2.65 -19.32 11.71
C GLY A 172 -3.07 -18.64 13.01
N ALA A 173 -3.01 -17.31 13.12
CA ALA A 173 -3.42 -16.59 14.31
C ALA A 173 -4.95 -16.60 14.47
N GLU A 174 -5.43 -16.83 15.70
CA GLU A 174 -6.86 -16.90 16.01
C GLU A 174 -7.51 -15.52 16.09
N SER A 175 -6.73 -14.49 16.42
CA SER A 175 -7.18 -13.09 16.48
C SER A 175 -6.16 -12.16 15.85
N TYR A 176 -6.59 -10.93 15.55
CA TYR A 176 -5.69 -9.88 15.08
C TYR A 176 -4.60 -9.55 16.13
N ALA A 177 -4.97 -9.54 17.41
CA ALA A 177 -4.05 -9.28 18.52
C ALA A 177 -2.97 -10.37 18.64
N ASP A 178 -3.34 -11.65 18.52
CA ASP A 178 -2.38 -12.76 18.50
C ASP A 178 -1.46 -12.69 17.31
N GLY A 179 -2.02 -12.39 16.13
CA GLY A 179 -1.21 -12.19 14.91
C GLY A 179 -0.18 -11.08 15.08
N LEU A 180 -0.56 -9.97 15.72
CA LEU A 180 0.36 -8.85 15.96
C LEU A 180 1.44 -9.21 16.99
N GLU A 181 1.11 -9.98 18.04
CA GLU A 181 2.10 -10.52 19.00
C GLU A 181 3.11 -11.43 18.29
N TRP A 182 2.65 -12.35 17.43
CA TRP A 182 3.53 -13.24 16.66
C TRP A 182 4.49 -12.44 15.78
N ILE A 183 3.98 -11.42 15.08
CA ILE A 183 4.77 -10.55 14.22
C ILE A 183 5.90 -9.86 15.01
N VAL A 184 5.57 -9.26 16.18
CA VAL A 184 6.57 -8.59 17.03
C VAL A 184 7.61 -9.59 17.54
N ARG A 185 7.21 -10.79 17.93
CA ARG A 185 8.08 -11.85 18.39
C ARG A 185 9.05 -12.29 17.28
N ILE A 186 8.54 -12.54 16.06
CA ILE A 186 9.36 -12.89 14.89
C ILE A 186 10.34 -11.76 14.57
N TYR A 187 9.87 -10.51 14.55
CA TYR A 187 10.71 -9.34 14.28
C TYR A 187 11.91 -9.26 15.24
N ARG A 188 11.68 -9.45 16.54
CA ARG A 188 12.76 -9.46 17.54
C ARG A 188 13.73 -10.63 17.35
N ARG A 189 13.22 -11.83 17.02
CA ARG A 189 14.06 -13.00 16.74
C ARG A 189 14.91 -12.77 15.48
N LEU A 190 14.33 -12.18 14.45
CA LEU A 190 15.05 -11.84 13.23
C LEU A 190 16.23 -10.89 13.49
N GLY A 191 16.02 -9.81 14.24
CA GLY A 191 17.12 -8.90 14.61
C GLY A 191 18.24 -9.58 15.38
N THR A 192 17.90 -10.50 16.31
CA THR A 192 18.87 -11.31 17.05
C THR A 192 19.66 -12.24 16.12
N LEU A 193 19.00 -12.93 15.20
CA LEU A 193 19.62 -13.84 14.24
C LEU A 193 20.54 -13.11 13.27
N LEU A 194 20.13 -11.96 12.74
CA LEU A 194 20.95 -11.12 11.87
C LEU A 194 22.22 -10.67 12.59
N SER A 195 22.08 -10.12 13.80
CA SER A 195 23.24 -9.68 14.60
C SER A 195 24.16 -10.85 14.94
N GLY A 196 23.62 -12.01 15.29
CA GLY A 196 24.40 -13.22 15.59
C GLY A 196 25.15 -13.79 14.38
N ALA A 197 24.68 -13.51 13.18
CA ALA A 197 25.36 -13.87 11.92
C ALA A 197 26.34 -12.80 11.41
N GLY A 198 26.50 -11.69 12.14
CA GLY A 198 27.40 -10.60 11.76
C GLY A 198 26.79 -9.58 10.81
N TYR A 199 25.47 -9.61 10.59
CA TYR A 199 24.73 -8.63 9.80
C TYR A 199 24.15 -7.52 10.69
N GLU A 200 23.70 -6.44 10.03
CA GLU A 200 22.99 -5.36 10.71
C GLU A 200 21.58 -5.80 11.12
N GLY A 201 21.35 -5.91 12.43
CA GLY A 201 20.07 -6.34 13.01
C GLY A 201 19.38 -5.28 13.88
N ARG A 202 19.69 -3.99 13.67
CA ARG A 202 19.11 -2.86 14.41
C ARG A 202 18.65 -1.74 13.51
N LEU A 203 19.42 -1.42 12.45
CA LEU A 203 19.08 -0.37 11.49
C LEU A 203 17.96 -0.86 10.57
N VAL A 204 17.03 0.05 10.27
CA VAL A 204 15.84 -0.25 9.51
C VAL A 204 15.70 0.66 8.29
N GLY A 205 15.10 0.15 7.24
CA GLY A 205 14.72 0.88 6.04
C GLY A 205 13.55 1.85 6.28
N ASP A 206 13.07 2.45 5.20
CA ASP A 206 12.00 3.48 5.23
C ASP A 206 10.71 2.98 5.86
N GLU A 207 10.38 1.72 5.65
CA GLU A 207 9.16 1.10 6.18
C GLU A 207 9.35 0.38 7.52
N GLY A 208 10.54 0.37 8.08
CA GLY A 208 10.83 -0.22 9.38
C GLY A 208 11.29 -1.68 9.34
N GLY A 209 11.39 -2.33 8.18
CA GLY A 209 12.07 -3.62 8.01
C GLY A 209 13.58 -3.48 8.21
N TYR A 210 14.27 -4.52 8.71
CA TYR A 210 15.72 -4.51 8.80
C TYR A 210 16.36 -4.38 7.41
N GLY A 211 17.47 -3.64 7.30
CA GLY A 211 18.18 -3.38 6.05
C GLY A 211 19.56 -4.05 5.96
N PRO A 212 19.72 -5.36 6.20
CA PRO A 212 21.01 -6.01 6.18
C PRO A 212 21.56 -6.13 4.75
N ARG A 213 22.90 -6.15 4.60
CA ARG A 213 23.56 -6.50 3.33
C ARG A 213 23.76 -8.01 3.26
N LEU A 214 22.70 -8.74 2.91
CA LEU A 214 22.76 -10.19 2.74
C LEU A 214 23.39 -10.56 1.40
N LYS A 215 23.79 -11.84 1.27
CA LYS A 215 24.47 -12.35 0.06
C LYS A 215 23.50 -12.60 -1.10
N SER A 216 22.21 -12.81 -0.81
CA SER A 216 21.20 -13.09 -1.83
C SER A 216 19.77 -12.85 -1.33
N ASN A 217 18.83 -12.72 -2.26
CA ASN A 217 17.40 -12.69 -1.96
C ASN A 217 16.93 -14.00 -1.28
N VAL A 218 17.55 -15.13 -1.62
CA VAL A 218 17.28 -16.44 -0.99
C VAL A 218 17.67 -16.44 0.48
N GLU A 219 18.85 -15.90 0.81
CA GLU A 219 19.31 -15.81 2.20
C GLU A 219 18.34 -14.96 3.07
N ALA A 220 17.74 -13.92 2.49
CA ALA A 220 16.71 -13.14 3.20
C ALA A 220 15.49 -14.00 3.56
N VAL A 221 15.01 -14.82 2.63
CA VAL A 221 13.91 -15.77 2.88
C VAL A 221 14.30 -16.81 3.94
N GLU A 222 15.52 -17.34 3.89
CA GLU A 222 16.04 -18.29 4.87
C GLU A 222 16.13 -17.68 6.29
N PHE A 223 16.52 -16.40 6.41
CA PHE A 223 16.47 -15.70 7.70
C PHE A 223 15.05 -15.56 8.22
N LEU A 224 14.06 -15.31 7.37
CA LEU A 224 12.65 -15.27 7.79
C LEU A 224 12.18 -16.62 8.29
N ILE A 225 12.48 -17.72 7.60
CA ILE A 225 12.15 -19.10 8.04
C ILE A 225 12.73 -19.35 9.43
N ARG A 226 14.02 -19.10 9.62
CA ARG A 226 14.70 -19.27 10.92
C ARG A 226 14.10 -18.38 12.01
N ALA A 227 13.67 -17.15 11.68
CA ALA A 227 13.05 -16.25 12.66
C ALA A 227 11.66 -16.73 13.08
N ILE A 228 10.87 -17.27 12.16
CA ILE A 228 9.57 -17.88 12.44
C ILE A 228 9.74 -19.09 13.37
N GLU A 229 10.69 -19.99 13.06
CA GLU A 229 11.01 -21.17 13.87
C GLU A 229 11.53 -20.78 15.28
N ALA A 230 12.44 -19.77 15.35
CA ALA A 230 12.95 -19.24 16.62
C ALA A 230 11.86 -18.52 17.46
N ALA A 231 10.74 -18.15 16.85
CA ALA A 231 9.55 -17.67 17.53
C ALA A 231 8.60 -18.81 17.97
N ASN A 232 8.99 -20.09 17.85
CA ASN A 232 8.18 -21.28 18.09
C ASN A 232 6.89 -21.32 17.24
N LEU A 233 6.98 -20.90 15.99
CA LEU A 233 5.91 -20.93 14.99
C LEU A 233 6.36 -21.77 13.78
N ARG A 234 5.39 -22.30 13.05
CA ARG A 234 5.64 -23.21 11.92
C ARG A 234 5.52 -22.47 10.58
N PRO A 235 6.62 -22.37 9.80
CA PRO A 235 6.57 -21.80 8.46
C PRO A 235 5.55 -22.56 7.59
N GLY A 236 4.73 -21.83 6.84
CA GLY A 236 3.72 -22.37 5.95
C GLY A 236 2.41 -22.81 6.60
N ARG A 237 2.38 -22.95 7.92
CA ARG A 237 1.18 -23.32 8.68
C ARG A 237 0.67 -22.18 9.58
N ASP A 238 1.54 -21.64 10.42
CA ASP A 238 1.21 -20.57 11.33
C ASP A 238 1.50 -19.21 10.67
N VAL A 239 2.61 -19.15 9.90
CA VAL A 239 3.07 -17.93 9.20
C VAL A 239 3.53 -18.30 7.79
N THR A 240 3.11 -17.51 6.80
CA THR A 240 3.60 -17.59 5.42
C THR A 240 4.43 -16.37 5.05
N ILE A 241 5.14 -16.46 3.93
CA ILE A 241 6.01 -15.40 3.40
C ILE A 241 5.31 -14.73 2.21
N ALA A 242 5.50 -13.42 2.09
CA ALA A 242 5.19 -12.64 0.91
C ALA A 242 6.44 -11.88 0.47
N LEU A 243 6.55 -11.65 -0.84
CA LEU A 243 7.64 -10.88 -1.43
C LEU A 243 7.07 -9.66 -2.16
N ASP A 244 7.77 -8.55 -2.06
CA ASP A 244 7.65 -7.42 -2.97
C ASP A 244 8.96 -7.32 -3.76
N VAL A 245 8.89 -7.65 -5.05
CA VAL A 245 10.07 -7.71 -5.91
C VAL A 245 10.37 -6.35 -6.52
N ALA A 246 9.33 -5.56 -6.82
CA ALA A 246 9.40 -4.25 -7.44
C ALA A 246 10.32 -4.22 -8.68
N SER A 247 10.15 -5.22 -9.55
CA SER A 247 11.11 -5.56 -10.60
C SER A 247 11.26 -4.51 -11.70
N THR A 248 10.33 -3.57 -11.83
CA THR A 248 10.44 -2.42 -12.76
C THR A 248 11.74 -1.64 -12.52
N HIS A 249 12.23 -1.55 -11.25
CA HIS A 249 13.42 -0.77 -10.89
C HIS A 249 14.74 -1.35 -11.41
N PHE A 250 14.80 -2.65 -11.68
CA PHE A 250 15.98 -3.30 -12.21
C PHE A 250 15.76 -3.91 -13.61
N PHE A 251 14.66 -3.53 -14.30
CA PHE A 251 14.38 -3.90 -15.68
C PHE A 251 14.96 -2.86 -16.64
N ASP A 252 15.83 -3.26 -17.58
CA ASP A 252 16.49 -2.36 -18.53
C ASP A 252 15.73 -2.21 -19.87
N GLY A 253 14.48 -2.67 -19.93
CA GLY A 253 13.64 -2.70 -21.15
C GLY A 253 13.73 -4.02 -21.92
N ARG A 254 14.67 -4.89 -21.55
CA ARG A 254 14.86 -6.21 -22.16
C ARG A 254 15.14 -7.31 -21.13
N ASN A 255 15.95 -7.01 -20.13
CA ASN A 255 16.38 -7.98 -19.11
C ASN A 255 16.20 -7.41 -17.69
N TYR A 256 16.01 -8.29 -16.75
CA TYR A 256 16.05 -8.01 -15.32
C TYR A 256 17.49 -8.12 -14.84
N ARG A 257 18.04 -7.03 -14.27
CA ARG A 257 19.43 -6.95 -13.83
C ARG A 257 19.52 -7.05 -12.32
N LEU A 258 19.75 -8.25 -11.80
CA LEU A 258 20.02 -8.46 -10.37
C LEU A 258 21.49 -8.13 -10.09
N ILE A 259 21.75 -7.02 -9.42
CA ILE A 259 23.10 -6.49 -9.20
C ILE A 259 23.57 -6.77 -7.78
N ALA A 260 22.68 -6.61 -6.79
CA ALA A 260 23.03 -6.74 -5.38
C ALA A 260 23.43 -8.17 -4.99
N THR A 261 22.96 -9.16 -5.73
CA THR A 261 23.11 -10.59 -5.42
C THR A 261 23.92 -11.37 -6.47
N GLY A 262 24.81 -10.71 -7.23
CA GLY A 262 25.78 -11.39 -8.08
C GLY A 262 25.73 -11.10 -9.57
N GLU A 263 25.29 -9.92 -9.97
CA GLU A 263 25.26 -9.43 -11.36
C GLU A 263 24.71 -10.45 -12.38
N GLN A 264 23.43 -10.76 -12.25
CA GLN A 264 22.71 -11.61 -13.19
C GLN A 264 21.88 -10.77 -14.17
N ARG A 265 21.76 -11.25 -15.40
CA ARG A 265 20.84 -10.70 -16.41
C ARG A 265 19.88 -11.80 -16.81
N LEU A 266 18.60 -11.60 -16.50
CA LEU A 266 17.56 -12.58 -16.70
C LEU A 266 16.53 -12.06 -17.71
N SER A 267 16.15 -12.90 -18.66
CA SER A 267 14.94 -12.70 -19.46
C SER A 267 13.68 -12.83 -18.60
N SER A 268 12.53 -12.45 -19.14
CA SER A 268 11.25 -12.66 -18.46
C SER A 268 10.99 -14.12 -18.10
N ASP A 269 11.36 -15.06 -18.98
CA ASP A 269 11.18 -16.49 -18.72
C ASP A 269 12.09 -17.01 -17.60
N GLU A 270 13.33 -16.58 -17.57
CA GLU A 270 14.27 -16.92 -16.49
C GLU A 270 13.82 -16.30 -15.16
N MET A 271 13.31 -15.06 -15.16
CA MET A 271 12.75 -14.45 -13.96
C MET A 271 11.52 -15.21 -13.44
N ILE A 272 10.65 -15.70 -14.33
CA ILE A 272 9.51 -16.57 -13.98
C ILE A 272 10.00 -17.83 -13.29
N GLU A 273 11.05 -18.48 -13.79
CA GLU A 273 11.58 -19.71 -13.16
C GLU A 273 12.26 -19.41 -11.81
N VAL A 274 12.90 -18.24 -11.62
CA VAL A 274 13.37 -17.81 -10.31
C VAL A 274 12.22 -17.68 -9.32
N MET A 275 11.10 -17.08 -9.72
CA MET A 275 9.91 -16.99 -8.85
C MET A 275 9.31 -18.37 -8.57
N ALA A 276 9.30 -19.25 -9.56
CA ALA A 276 8.79 -20.62 -9.42
C ALA A 276 9.64 -21.44 -8.43
N ASP A 277 10.98 -21.39 -8.54
CA ASP A 277 11.90 -22.05 -7.61
C ASP A 277 11.69 -21.57 -6.16
N LEU A 278 11.55 -20.25 -5.95
CA LEU A 278 11.28 -19.69 -4.64
C LEU A 278 9.96 -20.22 -4.05
N VAL A 279 8.89 -20.26 -4.84
CA VAL A 279 7.57 -20.77 -4.41
C VAL A 279 7.60 -22.29 -4.15
N ASP A 280 8.43 -23.04 -4.89
CA ASP A 280 8.58 -24.49 -4.72
C ASP A 280 9.35 -24.85 -3.44
N ARG A 281 10.33 -24.03 -3.07
CA ARG A 281 11.23 -24.26 -1.92
C ARG A 281 10.71 -23.70 -0.62
N PHE A 282 9.94 -22.59 -0.66
CA PHE A 282 9.56 -21.84 0.53
C PHE A 282 8.04 -21.61 0.61
N PRO A 283 7.47 -21.38 1.79
CA PRO A 283 6.04 -21.15 1.97
C PRO A 283 5.62 -19.74 1.53
N ILE A 284 5.95 -19.36 0.29
CA ILE A 284 5.62 -18.07 -0.30
C ILE A 284 4.21 -18.14 -0.88
N LYS A 285 3.30 -17.28 -0.37
CA LYS A 285 1.90 -17.25 -0.78
C LYS A 285 1.50 -15.98 -1.54
N SER A 286 2.37 -14.98 -1.58
CA SER A 286 2.13 -13.75 -2.33
C SER A 286 3.43 -13.21 -2.91
N ILE A 287 3.39 -12.74 -4.16
CA ILE A 287 4.50 -12.04 -4.81
C ILE A 287 3.92 -10.79 -5.49
N GLU A 288 4.43 -9.63 -5.10
CA GLU A 288 4.10 -8.32 -5.67
C GLU A 288 5.15 -7.94 -6.69
N ASP A 289 4.70 -7.44 -7.84
CA ASP A 289 5.49 -6.97 -8.98
C ASP A 289 6.72 -7.84 -9.33
N PRO A 290 6.53 -9.16 -9.51
CA PRO A 290 7.63 -10.07 -9.89
C PRO A 290 8.18 -9.79 -11.29
N LEU A 291 7.46 -9.05 -12.14
CA LEU A 291 7.84 -8.61 -13.47
C LEU A 291 7.52 -7.12 -13.64
N ALA A 292 8.22 -6.46 -14.56
CA ALA A 292 8.07 -5.03 -14.85
C ALA A 292 6.63 -4.66 -15.27
N GLU A 293 6.24 -3.42 -15.00
CA GLU A 293 4.87 -2.88 -15.21
C GLU A 293 4.37 -2.96 -16.67
N ASP A 294 5.27 -3.08 -17.64
CA ASP A 294 4.94 -3.16 -19.06
C ASP A 294 5.20 -4.55 -19.67
N ASP A 295 5.70 -5.51 -18.91
CA ASP A 295 5.93 -6.89 -19.38
C ASP A 295 4.63 -7.75 -19.33
N TRP A 296 3.58 -7.25 -19.98
CA TRP A 296 2.25 -7.91 -20.00
C TRP A 296 2.30 -9.36 -20.48
N ARG A 297 3.21 -9.68 -21.41
CA ARG A 297 3.38 -11.06 -21.92
C ARG A 297 4.00 -11.98 -20.87
N GLY A 298 5.00 -11.48 -20.16
CA GLY A 298 5.61 -12.18 -19.03
C GLY A 298 4.60 -12.40 -17.92
N TRP A 299 3.83 -11.37 -17.55
CA TRP A 299 2.79 -11.47 -16.53
C TRP A 299 1.74 -12.55 -16.85
N LYS A 300 1.27 -12.64 -18.10
CA LYS A 300 0.35 -13.71 -18.52
C LYS A 300 0.96 -15.09 -18.33
N ARG A 301 2.24 -15.29 -18.73
CA ARG A 301 2.94 -16.57 -18.55
C ARG A 301 3.13 -16.90 -17.07
N LEU A 302 3.58 -15.94 -16.28
CA LEU A 302 3.74 -16.07 -14.84
C LEU A 302 2.41 -16.47 -14.16
N THR A 303 1.31 -15.81 -14.54
CA THR A 303 -0.02 -16.10 -13.99
C THR A 303 -0.46 -17.54 -14.33
N SER A 304 -0.22 -17.96 -15.55
CA SER A 304 -0.47 -19.36 -15.94
C SER A 304 0.37 -20.35 -15.14
N ARG A 305 1.63 -20.02 -14.83
CA ARG A 305 2.60 -20.88 -14.12
C ARG A 305 2.34 -20.97 -12.61
N LEU A 306 2.02 -19.84 -11.95
CA LEU A 306 1.96 -19.72 -10.49
C LEU A 306 0.60 -19.32 -9.93
N GLY A 307 -0.30 -18.70 -10.72
CA GLY A 307 -1.49 -18.03 -10.23
C GLY A 307 -2.51 -18.92 -9.52
N LYS A 308 -2.46 -20.26 -9.68
CA LYS A 308 -3.33 -21.20 -8.96
C LYS A 308 -2.92 -21.43 -7.50
N ARG A 309 -1.67 -21.15 -7.13
CA ARG A 309 -1.10 -21.47 -5.81
C ARG A 309 -0.48 -20.29 -5.09
N THR A 310 -0.31 -19.17 -5.81
CA THR A 310 0.35 -17.97 -5.30
C THR A 310 -0.46 -16.75 -5.72
N ARG A 311 -0.63 -15.80 -4.80
CA ARG A 311 -1.18 -14.49 -5.10
C ARG A 311 -0.12 -13.70 -5.86
N LEU A 312 -0.44 -13.27 -7.07
CA LEU A 312 0.38 -12.42 -7.91
C LEU A 312 -0.24 -11.03 -7.90
N VAL A 313 0.41 -10.12 -7.19
CA VAL A 313 -0.12 -8.76 -6.93
C VAL A 313 0.52 -7.79 -7.91
N GLY A 314 -0.30 -7.07 -8.67
CA GLY A 314 0.16 -5.94 -9.47
C GLY A 314 0.05 -4.64 -8.68
N ASP A 315 1.20 -4.00 -8.39
CA ASP A 315 1.30 -2.64 -7.87
C ASP A 315 1.52 -1.67 -9.03
N ASP A 316 2.74 -1.51 -9.53
CA ASP A 316 3.04 -0.66 -10.69
C ASP A 316 2.31 -1.14 -11.95
N LEU A 317 2.10 -2.45 -12.10
CA LEU A 317 1.32 -3.03 -13.19
C LEU A 317 -0.05 -2.38 -13.31
N PHE A 318 -0.73 -2.10 -12.21
CA PHE A 318 -2.11 -1.59 -12.21
C PHE A 318 -2.25 -0.15 -11.71
N ALA A 319 -1.35 0.32 -10.84
CA ALA A 319 -1.34 1.68 -10.26
C ALA A 319 -2.73 2.13 -9.73
N THR A 320 -3.47 1.21 -9.07
CA THR A 320 -4.86 1.43 -8.61
C THR A 320 -5.81 1.96 -9.71
N ASN A 321 -5.47 1.73 -10.99
CA ASN A 321 -6.16 2.28 -12.16
C ASN A 321 -7.10 1.25 -12.77
N VAL A 322 -8.40 1.60 -12.90
CA VAL A 322 -9.45 0.71 -13.43
C VAL A 322 -9.16 0.25 -14.87
N GLU A 323 -8.64 1.12 -15.73
CA GLU A 323 -8.37 0.77 -17.14
C GLU A 323 -7.24 -0.28 -17.23
N ARG A 324 -6.15 -0.09 -16.45
CA ARG A 324 -5.05 -1.05 -16.38
C ARG A 324 -5.50 -2.38 -15.75
N LEU A 325 -6.31 -2.32 -14.68
CA LEU A 325 -6.89 -3.52 -14.07
C LEU A 325 -7.78 -4.28 -15.07
N GLN A 326 -8.66 -3.61 -15.80
CA GLN A 326 -9.49 -4.23 -16.83
C GLN A 326 -8.65 -4.87 -17.95
N ARG A 327 -7.52 -4.27 -18.32
CA ARG A 327 -6.56 -4.90 -19.22
C ARG A 327 -6.00 -6.19 -18.63
N GLY A 328 -5.54 -6.16 -17.37
CA GLY A 328 -5.04 -7.35 -16.68
C GLY A 328 -6.05 -8.49 -16.61
N ILE A 329 -7.31 -8.15 -16.33
CA ILE A 329 -8.43 -9.11 -16.32
C ILE A 329 -8.60 -9.76 -17.70
N ARG A 330 -8.67 -8.96 -18.77
CA ARG A 330 -8.80 -9.48 -20.15
C ARG A 330 -7.60 -10.32 -20.58
N ASP A 331 -6.40 -9.91 -20.20
CA ASP A 331 -5.15 -10.54 -20.62
C ASP A 331 -4.76 -11.72 -19.70
N HIS A 332 -5.50 -11.95 -18.61
CA HIS A 332 -5.16 -12.92 -17.55
C HIS A 332 -3.77 -12.69 -16.94
N ALA A 333 -3.44 -11.42 -16.69
CA ALA A 333 -2.20 -10.96 -16.06
C ALA A 333 -2.44 -10.63 -14.60
N ALA A 334 -1.69 -11.26 -13.69
CA ALA A 334 -1.90 -11.24 -12.24
C ALA A 334 -3.22 -11.92 -11.79
N ASN A 335 -3.48 -11.95 -10.48
CA ASN A 335 -4.74 -12.39 -9.89
C ASN A 335 -5.14 -11.54 -8.67
N SER A 336 -4.35 -10.50 -8.41
CA SER A 336 -4.57 -9.53 -7.32
C SER A 336 -4.03 -8.17 -7.71
N ILE A 337 -4.57 -7.13 -7.06
CA ILE A 337 -4.13 -5.74 -7.21
C ILE A 337 -3.74 -5.15 -5.85
N LEU A 338 -2.71 -4.30 -5.84
CA LEU A 338 -2.42 -3.42 -4.71
C LEU A 338 -3.27 -2.15 -4.82
N ILE A 339 -3.86 -1.72 -3.72
CA ILE A 339 -4.73 -0.54 -3.65
C ILE A 339 -4.03 0.54 -2.83
N LYS A 340 -3.65 1.62 -3.49
CA LYS A 340 -3.01 2.80 -2.90
C LYS A 340 -3.81 4.05 -3.27
N LEU A 341 -4.40 4.71 -2.28
CA LEU A 341 -5.29 5.87 -2.45
C LEU A 341 -4.66 6.99 -3.31
N ASN A 342 -3.38 7.28 -3.09
CA ASN A 342 -2.70 8.37 -3.80
C ASN A 342 -2.29 8.04 -5.24
N GLN A 343 -2.29 6.75 -5.64
CA GLN A 343 -2.03 6.36 -7.03
C GLN A 343 -3.15 6.81 -7.98
N ILE A 344 -4.38 6.88 -7.48
CA ILE A 344 -5.54 7.30 -8.28
C ILE A 344 -6.07 8.69 -7.85
N GLY A 345 -5.96 9.06 -6.58
CA GLY A 345 -6.14 10.42 -6.07
C GLY A 345 -7.53 10.78 -5.56
N THR A 346 -8.54 9.91 -5.60
CA THR A 346 -9.83 10.09 -4.92
C THR A 346 -10.30 8.82 -4.24
N LEU A 347 -11.14 8.96 -3.22
CA LEU A 347 -11.78 7.85 -2.54
C LEU A 347 -12.73 7.09 -3.47
N SER A 348 -13.54 7.81 -4.25
CA SER A 348 -14.53 7.19 -5.15
C SER A 348 -13.88 6.34 -6.24
N GLU A 349 -12.79 6.81 -6.87
CA GLU A 349 -12.04 6.02 -7.86
C GLU A 349 -11.37 4.80 -7.22
N THR A 350 -10.87 4.94 -5.98
CA THR A 350 -10.31 3.83 -5.22
C THR A 350 -11.36 2.75 -4.95
N LEU A 351 -12.54 3.12 -4.45
CA LEU A 351 -13.65 2.19 -4.21
C LEU A 351 -14.13 1.53 -5.51
N GLN A 352 -14.17 2.28 -6.63
CA GLN A 352 -14.49 1.75 -7.94
C GLN A 352 -13.47 0.69 -8.41
N THR A 353 -12.17 0.91 -8.14
CA THR A 353 -11.13 -0.07 -8.47
C THR A 353 -11.29 -1.35 -7.65
N VAL A 354 -11.57 -1.23 -6.35
CA VAL A 354 -11.86 -2.38 -5.48
C VAL A 354 -13.10 -3.15 -5.99
N PHE A 355 -14.15 -2.44 -6.37
CA PHE A 355 -15.36 -3.05 -6.93
C PHE A 355 -15.05 -3.86 -8.20
N VAL A 356 -14.32 -3.28 -9.16
CA VAL A 356 -13.95 -3.97 -10.41
C VAL A 356 -13.08 -5.19 -10.14
N ALA A 357 -12.10 -5.10 -9.23
CA ALA A 357 -11.27 -6.24 -8.83
C ALA A 357 -12.13 -7.38 -8.28
N ARG A 358 -13.00 -7.08 -7.33
CA ARG A 358 -13.87 -8.05 -6.68
C ARG A 358 -14.83 -8.72 -7.68
N GLN A 359 -15.47 -7.94 -8.57
CA GLN A 359 -16.39 -8.49 -9.59
C GLN A 359 -15.69 -9.45 -10.56
N ALA A 360 -14.39 -9.24 -10.79
CA ALA A 360 -13.57 -10.11 -11.64
C ALA A 360 -12.95 -11.31 -10.90
N GLY A 361 -13.19 -11.46 -9.60
CA GLY A 361 -12.57 -12.50 -8.77
C GLY A 361 -11.09 -12.26 -8.49
N TYR A 362 -10.59 -11.03 -8.68
CA TYR A 362 -9.25 -10.63 -8.27
C TYR A 362 -9.21 -10.34 -6.77
N GLY A 363 -8.16 -10.83 -6.11
CA GLY A 363 -7.84 -10.38 -4.76
C GLY A 363 -7.38 -8.91 -4.74
N TYR A 364 -7.45 -8.26 -3.59
CA TYR A 364 -6.88 -6.92 -3.41
C TYR A 364 -6.26 -6.77 -2.03
N VAL A 365 -5.18 -6.00 -2.00
CA VAL A 365 -4.40 -5.68 -0.81
C VAL A 365 -4.41 -4.16 -0.65
N VAL A 366 -4.93 -3.64 0.44
CA VAL A 366 -4.83 -2.20 0.74
C VAL A 366 -3.44 -1.89 1.27
N SER A 367 -2.78 -0.88 0.72
CA SER A 367 -1.37 -0.62 1.02
C SER A 367 -1.09 0.82 1.41
N ALA A 368 -0.14 0.97 2.33
CA ALA A 368 0.59 2.20 2.62
C ALA A 368 1.56 2.58 1.50
N ARG A 369 2.25 3.70 1.67
CA ARG A 369 3.39 4.12 0.85
C ARG A 369 4.67 4.16 1.70
N SER A 370 5.83 4.29 1.04
CA SER A 370 7.12 4.47 1.74
C SER A 370 7.17 5.77 2.55
N GLY A 371 6.62 6.86 2.04
CA GLY A 371 6.39 8.11 2.76
C GLY A 371 4.99 8.16 3.36
N GLU A 372 4.86 7.76 4.60
CA GLU A 372 3.60 7.73 5.35
C GLU A 372 3.52 8.84 6.39
N THR A 373 2.32 9.02 6.92
CA THR A 373 2.01 9.95 7.99
C THR A 373 1.24 9.23 9.10
N GLU A 374 0.83 9.92 10.15
CA GLU A 374 -0.04 9.37 11.18
C GLU A 374 -1.50 9.16 10.73
N ASP A 375 -1.87 9.54 9.51
CA ASP A 375 -3.21 9.26 8.96
C ASP A 375 -3.50 7.76 8.89
N THR A 376 -4.68 7.35 9.36
CA THR A 376 -5.08 5.95 9.49
C THR A 376 -6.14 5.51 8.49
N THR A 377 -6.49 6.34 7.51
CA THR A 377 -7.61 6.07 6.58
C THR A 377 -7.48 4.72 5.87
N ILE A 378 -6.25 4.28 5.52
CA ILE A 378 -6.05 2.98 4.87
C ILE A 378 -6.48 1.80 5.75
N ALA A 379 -6.37 1.90 7.08
CA ALA A 379 -6.85 0.87 8.01
C ALA A 379 -8.37 0.79 7.97
N ASP A 380 -9.05 1.95 8.06
CA ASP A 380 -10.50 2.04 7.95
C ASP A 380 -11.00 1.58 6.56
N LEU A 381 -10.28 1.93 5.47
CA LEU A 381 -10.61 1.51 4.10
C LEU A 381 -10.51 -0.02 3.95
N ALA A 382 -9.43 -0.63 4.43
CA ALA A 382 -9.23 -2.07 4.33
C ALA A 382 -10.32 -2.84 5.06
N VAL A 383 -10.73 -2.37 6.24
CA VAL A 383 -11.85 -2.95 6.98
C VAL A 383 -13.18 -2.74 6.26
N ALA A 384 -13.44 -1.53 5.78
CA ALA A 384 -14.68 -1.15 5.11
C ALA A 384 -14.96 -1.97 3.86
N THR A 385 -13.93 -2.26 3.08
CA THR A 385 -14.02 -3.05 1.85
C THR A 385 -13.88 -4.54 2.10
N ALA A 386 -13.68 -4.98 3.35
CA ALA A 386 -13.36 -6.35 3.72
C ALA A 386 -12.14 -6.91 2.97
N ALA A 387 -11.11 -6.09 2.78
CA ALA A 387 -9.87 -6.51 2.13
C ALA A 387 -9.31 -7.77 2.81
N GLU A 388 -8.77 -8.69 2.01
CA GLU A 388 -8.16 -9.89 2.60
C GLU A 388 -6.87 -9.55 3.34
N HIS A 389 -6.11 -8.59 2.81
CA HIS A 389 -4.82 -8.20 3.35
C HIS A 389 -4.65 -6.68 3.41
N ILE A 390 -3.75 -6.26 4.32
CA ILE A 390 -3.24 -4.91 4.39
C ILE A 390 -1.70 -4.92 4.48
N LYS A 391 -1.02 -4.09 3.67
CA LYS A 391 0.43 -3.89 3.68
C LYS A 391 0.72 -2.49 4.24
N ILE A 392 1.34 -2.41 5.42
CA ILE A 392 1.54 -1.14 6.14
C ILE A 392 3.03 -0.78 6.24
N GLY A 393 3.89 -1.76 6.11
CA GLY A 393 5.30 -1.73 6.49
C GLY A 393 5.53 -2.60 7.72
N SER A 394 6.56 -2.32 8.51
CA SER A 394 6.93 -3.11 9.70
C SER A 394 6.22 -2.65 10.97
N VAL A 395 6.52 -3.33 12.09
CA VAL A 395 5.95 -3.07 13.43
C VAL A 395 6.79 -2.11 14.27
N VAL A 396 7.59 -1.31 13.62
CA VAL A 396 8.32 -0.17 14.20
C VAL A 396 8.02 1.07 13.36
N ARG A 397 8.38 2.27 13.84
CA ARG A 397 8.01 3.59 13.31
C ARG A 397 6.55 3.97 13.58
N SER A 398 6.36 5.15 14.15
CA SER A 398 5.07 5.61 14.71
C SER A 398 3.96 5.67 13.65
N GLU A 399 4.28 6.12 12.44
CA GLU A 399 3.33 6.25 11.34
C GLU A 399 2.79 4.89 10.86
N ARG A 400 3.57 3.82 11.00
CA ARG A 400 3.12 2.44 10.71
C ARG A 400 2.27 1.94 11.86
N LEU A 401 2.75 2.10 13.10
CA LEU A 401 2.03 1.68 14.31
C LEU A 401 0.67 2.37 14.46
N ALA A 402 0.51 3.60 14.00
CA ALA A 402 -0.78 4.28 14.00
C ALA A 402 -1.88 3.44 13.31
N LYS A 403 -1.58 2.80 12.18
CA LYS A 403 -2.50 1.94 11.42
C LYS A 403 -2.72 0.59 12.11
N TYR A 404 -1.67 -0.06 12.61
CA TYR A 404 -1.80 -1.31 13.38
C TYR A 404 -2.65 -1.12 14.64
N ASN A 405 -2.41 -0.04 15.38
CA ASN A 405 -3.19 0.30 16.57
C ASN A 405 -4.63 0.70 16.21
N ARG A 406 -4.87 1.31 15.04
CA ARG A 406 -6.24 1.57 14.55
C ARG A 406 -6.97 0.27 14.28
N LEU A 407 -6.33 -0.71 13.65
CA LEU A 407 -6.91 -2.02 13.38
C LEU A 407 -7.22 -2.80 14.67
N LEU A 408 -6.38 -2.70 15.71
CA LEU A 408 -6.68 -3.27 17.02
C LEU A 408 -7.99 -2.71 17.61
N ARG A 409 -8.15 -1.37 17.57
CA ARG A 409 -9.38 -0.72 18.06
C ARG A 409 -10.61 -1.13 17.25
N ILE A 410 -10.46 -1.25 15.91
CA ILE A 410 -11.56 -1.69 15.05
C ILE A 410 -11.89 -3.16 15.33
N ALA A 411 -10.90 -4.03 15.57
CA ALA A 411 -11.14 -5.43 15.94
C ALA A 411 -12.02 -5.51 17.18
N GLU A 412 -11.66 -4.77 18.24
CA GLU A 412 -12.47 -4.69 19.46
C GLU A 412 -13.88 -4.12 19.22
N GLU A 413 -14.02 -3.12 18.33
CA GLU A 413 -15.34 -2.55 17.99
C GLU A 413 -16.25 -3.54 17.24
N ILE A 414 -15.67 -4.40 16.39
CA ILE A 414 -16.42 -5.41 15.63
C ILE A 414 -16.80 -6.61 16.50
N GLU A 415 -15.94 -7.01 17.43
CA GLU A 415 -16.15 -8.16 18.30
C GLU A 415 -17.11 -7.87 19.47
N ARG A 416 -17.34 -6.59 19.82
CA ARG A 416 -18.31 -6.23 20.85
C ARG A 416 -19.73 -6.51 20.38
N PRO A 417 -20.55 -7.28 21.10
CA PRO A 417 -21.96 -7.40 20.80
C PRO A 417 -22.61 -6.01 20.89
N SER A 418 -23.37 -5.66 19.85
CA SER A 418 -24.19 -4.43 19.77
C SER A 418 -25.31 -4.41 20.82
#